data_460804d691810340a851ffce514d65ec
#
_entry.id   460804d691810340a851ffce514d65ec
#
_cell.length_a   1.000
_cell.length_b   1.000
_cell.length_c   1.000
_cell.angle_alpha   90.00
_cell.angle_beta   90.00
_cell.angle_gamma   90.00
#
_symmetry.space_group_name_H-M   'P 1'
#
loop_
_entity.id
_entity.type
_entity.pdbx_description
1 polymer ?
#
loop_
_entity_poly.entity_id
_entity_poly.type
_entity_poly.pdbx_seq_one_letter_code
_entity_poly.pdbx_strand_id
1 'polypeptide(L)'
;MAVIIFIIWPPKNIKIEWEDVSVPALNDSIELKVYVENSGSMDAYMCSGSNLKDAVFDYISDLKKYSTSDSLFYINSKIIPYKNGTLEAYIKDLTPQSFAKAGGDRSNTDLRDIFSLIMGAHDRKTVSVLISDCILDIPQSATDYFGNCQVHIKNVFNNALSKNPYLGIEIIQLESKFEGFWFCGKNSKKLSGIKRPYYIWLIGDQRILAKLNKSVKVDDIIGGIKNYSAYASSQPIPFTFEKSTFKVNHTKKIKVELITDLSASLQNGLVIKNLGNYKTSNPSQIAIVSVQDIKAPGSQYSHVIEFEVSNPETLSEENISFAYPYMASWVEAANDSTGTIDNNIDKTTGILSLVKGVAEAYKNHTNYGTVTFSLKNK
;
A
#
# COMPACT_ATOMS: atom_id res chain seq x y z
N MET A 1 -30.43 11.13 64.83
CA MET A 1 -29.22 10.41 64.30
C MET A 1 -29.64 9.67 63.05
N ALA A 2 -29.34 10.19 61.86
CA ALA A 2 -29.72 9.56 60.61
C ALA A 2 -28.64 8.53 60.24
N VAL A 3 -29.01 7.26 60.18
CA VAL A 3 -28.13 6.20 59.71
C VAL A 3 -28.13 6.21 58.19
N ILE A 4 -27.04 6.68 57.59
CA ILE A 4 -26.83 6.60 56.12
C ILE A 4 -26.37 5.17 55.84
N ILE A 5 -27.28 4.35 55.32
CA ILE A 5 -26.96 3.00 54.83
C ILE A 5 -26.33 3.18 53.43
N PHE A 6 -25.03 3.00 53.33
CA PHE A 6 -24.36 2.85 52.03
C PHE A 6 -24.70 1.45 51.50
N ILE A 7 -25.64 1.37 50.55
CA ILE A 7 -25.85 0.17 49.77
C ILE A 7 -24.67 0.05 48.82
N ILE A 8 -23.67 -0.74 49.20
CA ILE A 8 -22.58 -1.13 48.30
C ILE A 8 -23.13 -2.23 47.38
N TRP A 9 -23.54 -1.85 46.19
CA TRP A 9 -23.86 -2.83 45.15
C TRP A 9 -22.60 -3.63 44.85
N PRO A 10 -22.68 -4.98 44.74
CA PRO A 10 -21.53 -5.78 44.33
C PRO A 10 -21.02 -5.31 42.97
N PRO A 11 -19.69 -5.26 42.76
CA PRO A 11 -19.15 -4.86 41.49
C PRO A 11 -19.67 -5.80 40.39
N LYS A 12 -20.32 -5.22 39.38
CA LYS A 12 -20.77 -5.97 38.21
C LYS A 12 -19.56 -6.41 37.38
N ASN A 13 -19.54 -7.64 36.95
CA ASN A 13 -18.57 -8.17 36.04
C ASN A 13 -19.17 -8.20 34.62
N ILE A 14 -18.38 -7.77 33.64
CA ILE A 14 -18.72 -7.84 32.22
C ILE A 14 -17.82 -8.90 31.58
N LYS A 15 -18.42 -9.78 30.79
CA LYS A 15 -17.72 -10.74 29.94
C LYS A 15 -17.76 -10.26 28.49
N ILE A 16 -16.62 -10.23 27.82
CA ILE A 16 -16.51 -10.05 26.38
C ILE A 16 -16.45 -11.44 25.74
N GLU A 17 -17.28 -11.66 24.73
CA GLU A 17 -17.30 -12.86 23.91
C GLU A 17 -17.12 -12.47 22.42
N TRP A 18 -16.38 -13.26 21.68
CA TRP A 18 -16.15 -13.09 20.25
C TRP A 18 -16.02 -14.44 19.57
N GLU A 19 -16.16 -14.44 18.26
CA GLU A 19 -15.88 -15.60 17.43
C GLU A 19 -14.51 -15.47 16.78
N ASP A 20 -13.77 -16.56 16.70
CA ASP A 20 -12.47 -16.58 16.02
C ASP A 20 -12.66 -16.38 14.52
N VAL A 21 -11.86 -15.48 13.97
CA VAL A 21 -11.86 -15.17 12.54
C VAL A 21 -10.94 -16.15 11.81
N SER A 22 -11.52 -16.95 10.92
CA SER A 22 -10.74 -17.83 10.03
C SER A 22 -10.22 -17.04 8.83
N VAL A 23 -8.91 -16.97 8.67
CA VAL A 23 -8.26 -16.41 7.48
C VAL A 23 -7.74 -17.58 6.63
N PRO A 24 -8.05 -17.62 5.32
CA PRO A 24 -7.56 -18.66 4.44
C PRO A 24 -6.04 -18.76 4.45
N ALA A 25 -5.51 -19.97 4.45
CA ALA A 25 -4.08 -20.21 4.44
C ALA A 25 -3.42 -19.52 3.24
N LEU A 26 -2.26 -18.91 3.50
CA LEU A 26 -1.44 -18.29 2.48
C LEU A 26 -0.57 -19.36 1.80
N ASN A 27 -0.46 -19.32 0.47
CA ASN A 27 0.54 -20.10 -0.24
C ASN A 27 1.93 -19.50 0.04
N ASP A 28 2.87 -20.31 0.51
CA ASP A 28 4.24 -19.86 0.82
C ASP A 28 5.13 -19.71 -0.42
N SER A 29 4.67 -20.15 -1.59
CA SER A 29 5.40 -19.97 -2.85
C SER A 29 5.17 -18.55 -3.38
N ILE A 30 6.25 -17.76 -3.46
CA ILE A 30 6.25 -16.39 -3.98
C ILE A 30 7.05 -16.35 -5.28
N GLU A 31 6.42 -15.94 -6.38
CA GLU A 31 7.07 -15.65 -7.65
C GLU A 31 7.27 -14.15 -7.80
N LEU A 32 8.53 -13.70 -7.80
CA LEU A 32 8.87 -12.28 -7.95
C LEU A 32 9.06 -11.94 -9.43
N LYS A 33 8.28 -11.01 -9.97
CA LYS A 33 8.43 -10.49 -11.33
C LYS A 33 8.80 -9.00 -11.28
N VAL A 34 10.00 -8.68 -11.75
CA VAL A 34 10.52 -7.31 -11.72
C VAL A 34 10.49 -6.73 -13.11
N TYR A 35 9.81 -5.61 -13.27
CA TYR A 35 9.65 -4.87 -14.52
C TYR A 35 10.31 -3.50 -14.38
N VAL A 36 11.32 -3.21 -15.19
CA VAL A 36 11.84 -1.85 -15.33
C VAL A 36 11.33 -1.27 -16.64
N GLU A 37 10.62 -0.16 -16.54
CA GLU A 37 10.21 0.58 -17.73
C GLU A 37 11.45 1.05 -18.50
N ASN A 38 11.48 0.80 -19.80
CA ASN A 38 12.58 1.21 -20.67
C ASN A 38 12.13 2.21 -21.74
N SER A 39 11.25 3.15 -21.36
CA SER A 39 10.90 4.31 -22.20
C SER A 39 12.06 5.28 -22.40
N GLY A 40 11.86 6.25 -23.28
CA GLY A 40 12.90 7.27 -23.56
C GLY A 40 13.22 8.15 -22.35
N SER A 41 12.26 8.47 -21.49
CA SER A 41 12.43 9.28 -20.28
C SER A 41 13.27 8.56 -19.22
N MET A 42 13.17 7.23 -19.13
CA MET A 42 13.95 6.43 -18.19
C MET A 42 15.46 6.43 -18.47
N ASP A 43 15.90 6.72 -19.72
CA ASP A 43 17.34 6.84 -20.05
C ASP A 43 18.05 7.86 -19.15
N ALA A 44 17.38 8.95 -18.80
CA ALA A 44 17.98 10.03 -18.02
C ALA A 44 18.24 9.68 -16.55
N TYR A 45 17.59 8.64 -16.02
CA TYR A 45 17.89 8.09 -14.69
C TYR A 45 19.10 7.16 -14.68
N MET A 46 19.58 6.72 -15.84
CA MET A 46 20.73 5.80 -15.97
C MET A 46 22.06 6.52 -15.96
N CYS A 47 22.09 7.76 -15.51
CA CYS A 47 23.29 8.61 -15.46
C CYS A 47 24.22 8.26 -14.28
N SER A 48 25.47 8.75 -14.35
CA SER A 48 26.42 8.63 -13.24
C SER A 48 25.95 9.42 -12.00
N GLY A 49 26.02 8.81 -10.83
CA GLY A 49 25.56 9.37 -9.56
C GLY A 49 24.04 9.33 -9.38
N SER A 50 23.32 8.59 -10.22
CA SER A 50 21.95 8.19 -9.96
C SER A 50 21.93 7.08 -8.90
N ASN A 51 21.09 7.21 -7.88
CA ASN A 51 20.89 6.18 -6.87
C ASN A 51 19.76 5.19 -7.23
N LEU A 52 19.11 5.34 -8.39
CA LEU A 52 18.02 4.44 -8.80
C LEU A 52 18.50 2.98 -8.90
N LYS A 53 19.67 2.77 -9.53
CA LYS A 53 20.19 1.40 -9.69
C LYS A 53 20.51 0.75 -8.35
N ASP A 54 21.13 1.49 -7.43
CA ASP A 54 21.51 1.00 -6.11
C ASP A 54 20.26 0.70 -5.27
N ALA A 55 19.28 1.61 -5.29
CA ALA A 55 18.02 1.43 -4.60
C ALA A 55 17.22 0.21 -5.12
N VAL A 56 17.16 0.06 -6.46
CA VAL A 56 16.47 -1.09 -7.08
C VAL A 56 17.22 -2.39 -6.79
N PHE A 57 18.57 -2.39 -6.88
CA PHE A 57 19.36 -3.57 -6.60
C PHE A 57 19.17 -4.05 -5.16
N ASP A 58 19.34 -3.16 -4.21
CA ASP A 58 19.23 -3.45 -2.78
C ASP A 58 17.83 -3.98 -2.42
N TYR A 59 16.81 -3.21 -2.80
CA TYR A 59 15.43 -3.56 -2.50
C TYR A 59 14.99 -4.89 -3.15
N ILE A 60 15.31 -5.11 -4.42
CA ILE A 60 14.98 -6.36 -5.11
C ILE A 60 15.79 -7.53 -4.55
N SER A 61 17.07 -7.33 -4.18
CA SER A 61 17.89 -8.36 -3.53
C SER A 61 17.27 -8.82 -2.22
N ASP A 62 16.71 -7.90 -1.45
CA ASP A 62 16.05 -8.23 -0.19
C ASP A 62 14.72 -8.97 -0.43
N LEU A 63 13.90 -8.53 -1.38
CA LEU A 63 12.66 -9.24 -1.75
C LEU A 63 12.94 -10.67 -2.25
N LYS A 64 14.02 -10.86 -3.01
CA LYS A 64 14.43 -12.19 -3.54
C LYS A 64 14.73 -13.21 -2.43
N LYS A 65 15.21 -12.79 -1.26
CA LYS A 65 15.47 -13.70 -0.12
C LYS A 65 14.21 -14.43 0.35
N TYR A 66 13.04 -13.87 0.05
CA TYR A 66 11.74 -14.40 0.47
C TYR A 66 10.92 -14.97 -0.71
N SER A 67 11.44 -14.92 -1.94
CA SER A 67 10.79 -15.50 -3.12
C SER A 67 11.31 -16.89 -3.42
N THR A 68 10.46 -17.74 -3.99
CA THR A 68 10.82 -19.10 -4.46
C THR A 68 11.39 -19.09 -5.88
N SER A 69 11.05 -18.07 -6.65
CA SER A 69 11.57 -17.82 -8.00
C SER A 69 11.49 -16.35 -8.34
N ASP A 70 12.34 -15.90 -9.25
CA ASP A 70 12.32 -14.54 -9.77
C ASP A 70 12.47 -14.49 -11.28
N SER A 71 11.92 -13.46 -11.89
CA SER A 71 12.01 -13.16 -13.31
C SER A 71 12.16 -11.67 -13.54
N LEU A 72 13.08 -11.29 -14.43
CA LEU A 72 13.46 -9.91 -14.70
C LEU A 72 13.03 -9.53 -16.12
N PHE A 73 12.44 -8.34 -16.26
CA PHE A 73 11.89 -7.85 -17.53
C PHE A 73 12.19 -6.37 -17.74
N TYR A 74 12.38 -5.98 -18.99
CA TYR A 74 12.07 -4.62 -19.42
C TYR A 74 10.61 -4.56 -19.85
N ILE A 75 10.00 -3.38 -19.73
CA ILE A 75 8.62 -3.17 -20.14
C ILE A 75 8.45 -1.81 -20.82
N ASN A 76 7.73 -1.83 -21.94
CA ASN A 76 7.25 -0.66 -22.67
C ASN A 76 5.91 -1.01 -23.36
N SER A 77 5.81 -0.99 -24.69
CA SER A 77 4.64 -1.52 -25.41
C SER A 77 4.45 -3.04 -25.29
N LYS A 78 5.40 -3.75 -24.66
CA LYS A 78 5.36 -5.20 -24.41
C LYS A 78 6.26 -5.58 -23.23
N ILE A 79 6.05 -6.76 -22.68
CA ILE A 79 6.95 -7.40 -21.71
C ILE A 79 8.12 -8.03 -22.45
N ILE A 80 9.35 -7.70 -22.06
CA ILE A 80 10.59 -8.15 -22.70
C ILE A 80 11.43 -8.89 -21.65
N PRO A 81 11.49 -10.25 -21.69
CA PRO A 81 12.28 -11.01 -20.74
C PRO A 81 13.77 -10.68 -20.83
N TYR A 82 14.41 -10.47 -19.68
CA TYR A 82 15.84 -10.35 -19.56
C TYR A 82 16.47 -11.75 -19.50
N LYS A 83 17.33 -12.07 -20.44
CA LYS A 83 17.83 -13.45 -20.63
C LYS A 83 19.22 -13.70 -20.02
N ASN A 84 19.91 -12.68 -19.52
CA ASN A 84 21.31 -12.78 -19.08
C ASN A 84 21.47 -13.19 -17.59
N GLY A 85 20.42 -13.61 -16.96
CA GLY A 85 20.44 -14.53 -15.81
C GLY A 85 20.43 -13.94 -14.42
N THR A 86 21.29 -13.01 -14.02
CA THR A 86 21.37 -12.56 -12.62
C THR A 86 20.85 -11.14 -12.41
N LEU A 87 20.44 -10.84 -11.18
CA LEU A 87 20.02 -9.49 -10.80
C LEU A 87 21.17 -8.48 -10.98
N GLU A 88 22.40 -8.86 -10.62
CA GLU A 88 23.58 -8.00 -10.78
C GLU A 88 23.82 -7.64 -12.25
N ALA A 89 23.71 -8.63 -13.16
CA ALA A 89 23.84 -8.41 -14.59
C ALA A 89 22.70 -7.51 -15.11
N TYR A 90 21.49 -7.75 -14.65
CA TYR A 90 20.32 -6.94 -15.01
C TYR A 90 20.49 -5.47 -14.61
N ILE A 91 20.89 -5.19 -13.37
CA ILE A 91 21.11 -3.83 -12.87
C ILE A 91 22.27 -3.14 -13.61
N LYS A 92 23.35 -3.89 -13.92
CA LYS A 92 24.46 -3.37 -14.72
C LYS A 92 23.98 -2.98 -16.12
N ASP A 93 23.08 -3.77 -16.70
CA ASP A 93 22.50 -3.56 -18.02
C ASP A 93 21.35 -2.51 -18.06
N LEU A 94 21.00 -1.90 -16.93
CA LEU A 94 20.12 -0.72 -16.95
C LEU A 94 20.88 0.48 -17.53
N THR A 95 20.97 0.53 -18.84
CA THR A 95 21.66 1.59 -19.61
C THR A 95 20.83 2.02 -20.81
N PRO A 96 20.97 3.26 -21.30
CA PRO A 96 20.28 3.70 -22.52
C PRO A 96 20.54 2.79 -23.72
N GLN A 97 21.78 2.26 -23.84
CA GLN A 97 22.16 1.36 -24.92
C GLN A 97 21.45 0.00 -24.83
N SER A 98 21.35 -0.57 -23.63
CA SER A 98 20.65 -1.83 -23.42
C SER A 98 19.16 -1.66 -23.61
N PHE A 99 18.58 -0.57 -23.13
CA PHE A 99 17.18 -0.21 -23.34
C PHE A 99 16.84 -0.10 -24.82
N ALA A 100 17.69 0.57 -25.62
CA ALA A 100 17.50 0.70 -27.06
C ALA A 100 17.56 -0.64 -27.78
N LYS A 101 18.40 -1.57 -27.32
CA LYS A 101 18.55 -2.92 -27.91
C LYS A 101 17.48 -3.91 -27.48
N ALA A 102 16.80 -3.68 -26.36
CA ALA A 102 15.81 -4.62 -25.81
C ALA A 102 14.60 -4.80 -26.74
N GLY A 103 14.25 -3.76 -27.50
CA GLY A 103 13.12 -3.77 -28.43
C GLY A 103 11.81 -3.24 -27.82
N GLY A 104 10.70 -3.40 -28.54
CA GLY A 104 9.45 -2.74 -28.22
C GLY A 104 9.42 -1.28 -28.73
N ASP A 105 8.30 -0.61 -28.54
CA ASP A 105 8.19 0.82 -28.85
C ASP A 105 8.50 1.62 -27.58
N ARG A 106 9.60 2.34 -27.58
CA ARG A 106 10.07 3.16 -26.46
C ARG A 106 9.54 4.60 -26.52
N SER A 107 9.06 5.02 -27.68
CA SER A 107 8.59 6.39 -27.93
C SER A 107 7.09 6.58 -27.64
N ASN A 108 6.34 5.48 -27.62
CA ASN A 108 4.91 5.48 -27.33
C ASN A 108 4.58 4.52 -26.17
N THR A 109 5.30 4.66 -25.06
CA THR A 109 5.03 3.87 -23.87
C THR A 109 3.79 4.40 -23.18
N ASP A 110 2.73 3.59 -23.15
CA ASP A 110 1.48 3.93 -22.46
C ASP A 110 1.39 3.14 -21.15
N LEU A 111 1.35 3.86 -20.04
CA LEU A 111 1.23 3.24 -18.72
C LEU A 111 -0.07 2.44 -18.54
N ARG A 112 -1.13 2.78 -19.29
CA ARG A 112 -2.36 1.99 -19.29
C ARG A 112 -2.11 0.59 -19.82
N ASP A 113 -1.35 0.49 -20.90
CA ASP A 113 -0.95 -0.79 -21.49
C ASP A 113 0.03 -1.54 -20.60
N ILE A 114 0.99 -0.85 -19.96
CA ILE A 114 1.91 -1.44 -18.99
C ILE A 114 1.13 -2.12 -17.86
N PHE A 115 0.18 -1.44 -17.21
CA PHE A 115 -0.62 -2.04 -16.15
C PHE A 115 -1.48 -3.19 -16.67
N SER A 116 -2.02 -3.09 -17.88
CA SER A 116 -2.78 -4.17 -18.52
C SER A 116 -1.91 -5.40 -18.76
N LEU A 117 -0.69 -5.22 -19.26
CA LEU A 117 0.28 -6.30 -19.50
C LEU A 117 0.71 -6.98 -18.19
N ILE A 118 1.05 -6.20 -17.16
CA ILE A 118 1.44 -6.73 -15.85
C ILE A 118 0.29 -7.53 -15.25
N MET A 119 -0.93 -6.98 -15.24
CA MET A 119 -2.10 -7.67 -14.67
C MET A 119 -2.53 -8.88 -15.49
N GLY A 120 -2.27 -8.88 -16.81
CA GLY A 120 -2.45 -10.06 -17.67
C GLY A 120 -1.49 -11.23 -17.36
N ALA A 121 -0.29 -10.90 -16.87
CA ALA A 121 0.74 -11.87 -16.49
C ALA A 121 0.77 -12.19 -14.98
N HIS A 122 -0.15 -11.61 -14.19
CA HIS A 122 -0.20 -11.73 -12.73
C HIS A 122 -1.09 -12.90 -12.30
N ASP A 123 -0.65 -13.64 -11.30
CA ASP A 123 -1.44 -14.65 -10.59
C ASP A 123 -1.35 -14.48 -9.07
N ARG A 124 -2.05 -15.34 -8.30
CA ARG A 124 -2.16 -15.19 -6.83
C ARG A 124 -0.85 -15.35 -6.06
N LYS A 125 0.16 -16.00 -6.63
CA LYS A 125 1.49 -16.18 -6.00
C LYS A 125 2.51 -15.16 -6.51
N THR A 126 2.15 -14.40 -7.54
CA THR A 126 3.04 -13.41 -8.14
C THR A 126 3.08 -12.14 -7.28
N VAL A 127 4.28 -11.63 -7.03
CA VAL A 127 4.54 -10.26 -6.62
C VAL A 127 5.19 -9.55 -7.81
N SER A 128 4.46 -8.64 -8.42
CA SER A 128 4.94 -7.80 -9.53
C SER A 128 5.51 -6.50 -8.98
N VAL A 129 6.75 -6.18 -9.35
CA VAL A 129 7.43 -4.93 -9.01
C VAL A 129 7.65 -4.14 -10.28
N LEU A 130 7.00 -2.99 -10.43
CA LEU A 130 7.20 -2.07 -11.54
C LEU A 130 8.03 -0.88 -11.08
N ILE A 131 9.11 -0.59 -11.81
CA ILE A 131 9.96 0.59 -11.65
C ILE A 131 9.75 1.50 -12.85
N SER A 132 9.27 2.73 -12.64
CA SER A 132 8.88 3.67 -13.70
C SER A 132 8.94 5.12 -13.20
N ASP A 133 9.13 6.08 -14.08
CA ASP A 133 8.95 7.50 -13.77
C ASP A 133 7.47 7.90 -13.79
N CYS A 134 6.60 7.03 -14.22
CA CYS A 134 5.14 7.19 -14.25
C CYS A 134 4.65 8.44 -15.01
N ILE A 135 5.42 8.93 -15.97
CA ILE A 135 5.01 10.07 -16.81
C ILE A 135 3.97 9.60 -17.83
N LEU A 136 2.78 10.18 -17.78
CA LEU A 136 1.78 9.98 -18.84
C LEU A 136 2.11 10.84 -20.05
N ASP A 137 2.24 10.21 -21.20
CA ASP A 137 2.44 10.89 -22.48
C ASP A 137 1.10 11.44 -23.01
N ILE A 138 1.00 12.78 -23.14
CA ILE A 138 -0.26 13.47 -23.45
C ILE A 138 -0.36 13.73 -24.96
N PRO A 139 -1.27 13.05 -25.71
CA PRO A 139 -1.27 13.18 -27.17
C PRO A 139 -1.83 14.50 -27.70
N GLN A 140 -2.98 15.02 -27.26
CA GLN A 140 -3.56 16.27 -27.80
C GLN A 140 -4.51 17.03 -26.88
N SER A 141 -5.32 16.38 -26.03
CA SER A 141 -6.24 17.02 -25.08
C SER A 141 -6.01 16.46 -23.69
N ALA A 142 -5.42 17.27 -22.81
CA ALA A 142 -5.01 16.83 -21.49
C ALA A 142 -6.17 16.32 -20.64
N THR A 143 -7.31 17.00 -20.67
CA THR A 143 -8.45 16.70 -19.80
C THR A 143 -9.07 15.34 -20.11
N ASP A 144 -9.37 15.08 -21.38
CA ASP A 144 -9.97 13.81 -21.80
C ASP A 144 -9.00 12.65 -21.63
N TYR A 145 -7.71 12.90 -21.88
CA TYR A 145 -6.68 11.87 -21.73
C TYR A 145 -6.53 11.40 -20.30
N PHE A 146 -6.44 12.32 -19.35
CA PHE A 146 -6.31 11.99 -17.92
C PHE A 146 -7.54 11.28 -17.37
N GLY A 147 -8.75 11.72 -17.76
CA GLY A 147 -10.00 11.06 -17.41
C GLY A 147 -10.08 9.64 -17.97
N ASN A 148 -9.75 9.46 -19.24
CA ASN A 148 -9.72 8.15 -19.88
C ASN A 148 -8.67 7.22 -19.25
N CYS A 149 -7.49 7.75 -18.87
CA CYS A 149 -6.47 6.99 -18.16
C CYS A 149 -7.01 6.50 -16.82
N GLN A 150 -7.60 7.37 -16.00
CA GLN A 150 -8.19 7.00 -14.72
C GLN A 150 -9.22 5.88 -14.86
N VAL A 151 -10.14 5.98 -15.83
CA VAL A 151 -11.17 4.95 -16.08
C VAL A 151 -10.54 3.64 -16.52
N HIS A 152 -9.54 3.68 -17.39
CA HIS A 152 -8.83 2.48 -17.85
C HIS A 152 -8.15 1.76 -16.69
N ILE A 153 -7.34 2.48 -15.88
CA ILE A 153 -6.66 1.92 -14.71
C ILE A 153 -7.66 1.33 -13.71
N LYS A 154 -8.75 2.06 -13.41
CA LYS A 154 -9.84 1.53 -12.59
C LYS A 154 -10.34 0.18 -13.08
N ASN A 155 -10.60 0.05 -14.40
CA ASN A 155 -11.12 -1.18 -14.99
C ASN A 155 -10.09 -2.33 -14.91
N VAL A 156 -8.81 -2.03 -15.17
CA VAL A 156 -7.72 -3.02 -15.05
C VAL A 156 -7.69 -3.61 -13.63
N PHE A 157 -7.73 -2.76 -12.60
CA PHE A 157 -7.67 -3.22 -11.21
C PHE A 157 -9.00 -3.82 -10.72
N ASN A 158 -10.16 -3.36 -11.16
CA ASN A 158 -11.43 -4.03 -10.89
C ASN A 158 -11.46 -5.47 -11.44
N ASN A 159 -10.99 -5.65 -12.67
CA ASN A 159 -10.89 -6.98 -13.28
C ASN A 159 -9.88 -7.88 -12.53
N ALA A 160 -8.80 -7.31 -12.03
CA ALA A 160 -7.83 -8.03 -11.22
C ALA A 160 -8.39 -8.43 -9.86
N LEU A 161 -9.09 -7.52 -9.17
CA LEU A 161 -9.76 -7.76 -7.88
C LEU A 161 -10.84 -8.85 -8.00
N SER A 162 -11.57 -8.90 -9.12
CA SER A 162 -12.57 -9.95 -9.34
C SER A 162 -11.95 -11.36 -9.43
N LYS A 163 -10.69 -11.46 -9.89
CA LYS A 163 -9.93 -12.72 -9.99
C LYS A 163 -9.15 -13.04 -8.70
N ASN A 164 -8.65 -12.01 -8.04
CA ASN A 164 -7.92 -12.11 -6.79
C ASN A 164 -8.49 -11.10 -5.77
N PRO A 165 -9.47 -11.52 -4.93
CA PRO A 165 -10.08 -10.63 -3.93
C PRO A 165 -9.11 -10.21 -2.80
N TYR A 166 -7.89 -10.75 -2.76
CA TYR A 166 -6.82 -10.37 -1.84
C TYR A 166 -5.75 -9.49 -2.50
N LEU A 167 -6.02 -8.94 -3.68
CA LEU A 167 -5.05 -8.08 -4.34
C LEU A 167 -4.74 -6.86 -3.49
N GLY A 168 -3.46 -6.58 -3.31
CA GLY A 168 -2.91 -5.39 -2.65
C GLY A 168 -1.95 -4.66 -3.57
N ILE A 169 -1.81 -3.36 -3.34
CA ILE A 169 -0.93 -2.48 -4.12
C ILE A 169 -0.21 -1.55 -3.17
N GLU A 170 1.08 -1.39 -3.37
CA GLU A 170 1.90 -0.38 -2.70
C GLU A 170 2.53 0.51 -3.75
N ILE A 171 2.55 1.80 -3.52
CA ILE A 171 3.11 2.83 -4.39
C ILE A 171 4.11 3.63 -3.59
N ILE A 172 5.37 3.49 -3.96
CA ILE A 172 6.51 4.13 -3.30
C ILE A 172 7.06 5.19 -4.24
N GLN A 173 7.05 6.44 -3.82
CA GLN A 173 7.72 7.53 -4.55
C GLN A 173 9.12 7.74 -4.00
N LEU A 174 10.08 7.75 -4.89
CA LEU A 174 11.48 8.06 -4.62
C LEU A 174 11.95 9.20 -5.52
N GLU A 175 13.18 9.66 -5.31
CA GLU A 175 13.85 10.61 -6.18
C GLU A 175 15.24 10.10 -6.54
N SER A 176 15.64 10.37 -7.77
CA SER A 176 17.00 10.11 -8.24
C SER A 176 17.53 11.24 -9.11
N LYS A 177 18.85 11.34 -9.22
CA LYS A 177 19.50 12.23 -10.17
C LYS A 177 19.01 11.91 -11.57
N PHE A 178 18.69 12.96 -12.31
CA PHE A 178 18.20 12.93 -13.67
C PHE A 178 19.10 13.77 -14.55
N GLU A 179 19.62 13.18 -15.63
CA GLU A 179 20.48 13.86 -16.57
C GLU A 179 20.22 13.35 -17.99
N GLY A 180 19.44 14.11 -18.74
CA GLY A 180 19.01 13.72 -20.08
C GLY A 180 17.75 14.48 -20.50
N PHE A 181 17.01 13.88 -21.42
CA PHE A 181 15.78 14.47 -21.92
C PHE A 181 14.58 14.01 -21.09
N TRP A 182 13.81 14.97 -20.63
CA TRP A 182 12.44 14.78 -20.17
C TRP A 182 11.49 14.90 -21.37
N PHE A 183 10.48 14.06 -21.42
CA PHE A 183 9.47 14.04 -22.47
C PHE A 183 8.07 14.06 -21.87
N CYS A 184 7.16 14.77 -22.54
CA CYS A 184 5.71 14.69 -22.29
C CYS A 184 4.97 15.17 -23.55
N GLY A 185 4.33 14.26 -24.25
CA GLY A 185 3.71 14.53 -25.54
C GLY A 185 4.71 15.04 -26.56
N LYS A 186 4.44 16.24 -27.10
CA LYS A 186 5.38 16.91 -28.01
C LYS A 186 6.46 17.73 -27.30
N ASN A 187 6.35 17.87 -25.98
CA ASN A 187 7.29 18.66 -25.21
C ASN A 187 8.53 17.82 -24.88
N SER A 188 9.71 18.38 -25.04
CA SER A 188 10.95 17.81 -24.55
C SER A 188 11.86 18.90 -24.02
N LYS A 189 12.58 18.59 -22.95
CA LYS A 189 13.58 19.51 -22.38
C LYS A 189 14.76 18.73 -21.85
N LYS A 190 15.97 19.16 -22.22
CA LYS A 190 17.19 18.61 -21.63
C LYS A 190 17.37 19.18 -20.22
N LEU A 191 17.51 18.29 -19.25
CA LEU A 191 17.70 18.60 -17.84
C LEU A 191 19.03 18.01 -17.39
N SER A 192 19.73 18.65 -16.47
CA SER A 192 21.02 18.21 -15.97
C SER A 192 21.17 18.55 -14.49
N GLY A 193 21.71 17.59 -13.72
CA GLY A 193 22.05 17.78 -12.32
C GLY A 193 20.88 17.99 -11.37
N ILE A 194 19.66 17.67 -11.79
CA ILE A 194 18.46 17.78 -10.97
C ILE A 194 18.05 16.42 -10.39
N LYS A 195 17.18 16.42 -9.39
CA LYS A 195 16.47 15.22 -8.94
C LYS A 195 15.08 15.22 -9.51
N ARG A 196 14.61 14.04 -9.90
CA ARG A 196 13.25 13.82 -10.37
C ARG A 196 12.64 12.61 -9.68
N PRO A 197 11.30 12.60 -9.50
CA PRO A 197 10.59 11.46 -8.92
C PRO A 197 10.63 10.26 -9.87
N TYR A 198 10.71 9.08 -9.28
CA TYR A 198 10.38 7.79 -9.88
C TYR A 198 9.61 6.95 -8.86
N TYR A 199 9.01 5.87 -9.32
CA TYR A 199 8.10 5.08 -8.51
C TYR A 199 8.46 3.60 -8.55
N ILE A 200 8.26 2.94 -7.42
CA ILE A 200 8.22 1.49 -7.31
C ILE A 200 6.79 1.11 -6.94
N TRP A 201 6.16 0.29 -7.76
CA TRP A 201 4.85 -0.28 -7.51
C TRP A 201 5.02 -1.76 -7.17
N LEU A 202 4.51 -2.18 -6.00
CA LEU A 202 4.36 -3.58 -5.66
C LEU A 202 2.90 -3.98 -5.81
N ILE A 203 2.65 -5.06 -6.54
CA ILE A 203 1.30 -5.57 -6.80
C ILE A 203 1.31 -7.06 -6.49
N GLY A 204 0.46 -7.53 -5.57
CA GLY A 204 0.43 -8.91 -5.15
C GLY A 204 -0.71 -9.23 -4.19
N ASP A 205 -0.79 -10.46 -3.71
CA ASP A 205 -1.68 -10.77 -2.58
C ASP A 205 -1.27 -9.94 -1.37
N GLN A 206 -2.17 -9.15 -0.81
CA GLN A 206 -1.89 -8.22 0.29
C GLN A 206 -1.30 -8.90 1.53
N ARG A 207 -1.58 -10.18 1.74
CA ARG A 207 -1.02 -10.97 2.84
C ARG A 207 0.43 -11.35 2.56
N ILE A 208 0.77 -11.62 1.28
CA ILE A 208 2.16 -11.81 0.83
C ILE A 208 2.93 -10.50 1.01
N LEU A 209 2.39 -9.38 0.53
CA LEU A 209 3.03 -8.06 0.70
C LEU A 209 3.24 -7.74 2.18
N ALA A 210 2.24 -7.97 3.03
CA ALA A 210 2.37 -7.79 4.47
C ALA A 210 3.45 -8.68 5.10
N LYS A 211 3.59 -9.94 4.63
CA LYS A 211 4.66 -10.83 5.08
C LYS A 211 6.05 -10.31 4.66
N LEU A 212 6.17 -9.83 3.42
CA LEU A 212 7.40 -9.22 2.92
C LEU A 212 7.76 -7.96 3.71
N ASN A 213 6.80 -7.07 3.99
CA ASN A 213 7.01 -5.82 4.73
C ASN A 213 7.44 -6.01 6.19
N LYS A 214 7.20 -7.18 6.79
CA LYS A 214 7.75 -7.52 8.10
C LYS A 214 9.26 -7.65 8.08
N SER A 215 9.84 -8.06 6.95
CA SER A 215 11.26 -8.37 6.80
C SER A 215 12.02 -7.37 5.93
N VAL A 216 11.36 -6.82 4.92
CA VAL A 216 11.93 -5.84 3.97
C VAL A 216 11.22 -4.52 4.16
N LYS A 217 11.88 -3.59 4.85
CA LYS A 217 11.27 -2.29 5.18
C LYS A 217 11.38 -1.33 4.02
N VAL A 218 10.25 -0.76 3.62
CA VAL A 218 10.22 0.28 2.58
C VAL A 218 11.05 1.51 2.99
N ASP A 219 11.06 1.83 4.28
CA ASP A 219 11.82 2.95 4.84
C ASP A 219 13.35 2.77 4.75
N ASP A 220 13.83 1.54 4.56
CA ASP A 220 15.26 1.21 4.45
C ASP A 220 15.79 1.32 3.00
N ILE A 221 14.93 1.62 2.01
CA ILE A 221 15.35 1.74 0.61
C ILE A 221 16.40 2.85 0.45
N ILE A 222 17.50 2.52 -0.23
CA ILE A 222 18.62 3.44 -0.50
C ILE A 222 18.11 4.73 -1.15
N GLY A 223 18.53 5.86 -0.61
CA GLY A 223 18.12 7.20 -1.06
C GLY A 223 16.88 7.74 -0.33
N GLY A 224 16.22 6.91 0.45
CA GLY A 224 15.01 7.25 1.22
C GLY A 224 13.77 7.41 0.34
N ILE A 225 12.62 7.11 0.92
CA ILE A 225 11.33 7.31 0.27
C ILE A 225 10.86 8.75 0.46
N LYS A 226 10.13 9.26 -0.52
CA LYS A 226 9.46 10.57 -0.42
C LYS A 226 8.04 10.44 0.06
N ASN A 227 7.31 9.53 -0.54
CA ASN A 227 5.91 9.27 -0.22
C ASN A 227 5.59 7.78 -0.38
N TYR A 228 4.55 7.38 0.32
CA TYR A 228 4.01 6.03 0.29
C TYR A 228 2.50 6.06 0.30
N SER A 229 1.88 5.18 -0.46
CA SER A 229 0.45 4.86 -0.34
C SER A 229 0.21 3.40 -0.67
N ALA A 230 -0.84 2.84 -0.09
CA ALA A 230 -1.21 1.46 -0.33
C ALA A 230 -2.72 1.29 -0.42
N TYR A 231 -3.13 0.28 -1.16
CA TYR A 231 -4.50 -0.12 -1.35
C TYR A 231 -4.62 -1.61 -1.09
N ALA A 232 -5.57 -1.99 -0.25
CA ALA A 232 -5.85 -3.37 0.12
C ALA A 232 -7.36 -3.60 0.10
N SER A 233 -7.78 -4.79 -0.27
CA SER A 233 -9.20 -5.16 -0.22
C SER A 233 -9.64 -5.45 1.20
N SER A 234 -10.94 -5.21 1.48
CA SER A 234 -11.54 -5.53 2.78
C SER A 234 -11.45 -7.02 3.08
N GLN A 235 -10.99 -7.36 4.28
CA GLN A 235 -10.78 -8.73 4.72
C GLN A 235 -11.23 -8.92 6.17
N PRO A 236 -11.56 -10.15 6.56
CA PRO A 236 -11.67 -10.51 7.96
C PRO A 236 -10.35 -10.21 8.70
N ILE A 237 -10.42 -9.50 9.82
CA ILE A 237 -9.26 -9.12 10.62
C ILE A 237 -9.05 -10.16 11.72
N PRO A 238 -7.92 -10.88 11.81
CA PRO A 238 -7.62 -11.75 12.94
C PRO A 238 -7.49 -10.92 14.23
N PHE A 239 -8.18 -11.33 15.28
CA PHE A 239 -8.12 -10.63 16.55
C PHE A 239 -8.38 -11.55 17.75
N THR A 240 -7.99 -11.07 18.92
CA THR A 240 -8.34 -11.63 20.22
C THR A 240 -8.37 -10.52 21.27
N PHE A 241 -8.85 -10.80 22.47
CA PHE A 241 -8.78 -9.87 23.59
C PHE A 241 -7.77 -10.37 24.61
N GLU A 242 -7.01 -9.46 25.24
CA GLU A 242 -6.08 -9.85 26.32
C GLU A 242 -6.83 -10.48 27.49
N LYS A 243 -8.00 -9.95 27.82
CA LYS A 243 -8.89 -10.44 28.89
C LYS A 243 -10.33 -10.51 28.41
N SER A 244 -11.06 -11.52 28.86
CA SER A 244 -12.47 -11.70 28.56
C SER A 244 -13.42 -11.27 29.68
N THR A 245 -12.91 -10.95 30.88
CA THR A 245 -13.75 -10.58 32.05
C THR A 245 -13.19 -9.33 32.71
N PHE A 246 -14.07 -8.37 32.95
CA PHE A 246 -13.74 -7.05 33.49
C PHE A 246 -14.64 -6.71 34.67
N LYS A 247 -14.08 -6.10 35.73
CA LYS A 247 -14.85 -5.48 36.81
C LYS A 247 -15.18 -4.04 36.39
N VAL A 248 -16.46 -3.70 36.46
CA VAL A 248 -16.89 -2.32 36.23
C VAL A 248 -16.44 -1.45 37.39
N ASN A 249 -15.71 -0.40 37.13
CA ASN A 249 -15.22 0.53 38.14
C ASN A 249 -16.31 1.50 38.61
N HIS A 250 -15.97 2.33 39.62
CA HIS A 250 -16.89 3.31 40.18
C HIS A 250 -17.35 4.39 39.18
N THR A 251 -16.61 4.59 38.08
CA THR A 251 -17.00 5.49 36.98
C THR A 251 -17.85 4.83 35.91
N LYS A 252 -18.29 3.57 36.14
CA LYS A 252 -19.04 2.73 35.19
C LYS A 252 -18.30 2.52 33.86
N LYS A 253 -16.98 2.37 33.93
CA LYS A 253 -16.13 2.15 32.76
C LYS A 253 -15.30 0.87 32.89
N ILE A 254 -14.98 0.28 31.75
CA ILE A 254 -13.93 -0.74 31.61
C ILE A 254 -12.91 -0.29 30.55
N LYS A 255 -11.66 -0.71 30.70
CA LYS A 255 -10.61 -0.59 29.70
C LYS A 255 -10.35 -1.95 29.10
N VAL A 256 -10.29 -1.99 27.78
CA VAL A 256 -10.19 -3.22 27.00
C VAL A 256 -9.01 -3.11 26.03
N GLU A 257 -8.22 -4.17 25.92
CA GLU A 257 -7.15 -4.33 24.96
C GLU A 257 -7.55 -5.39 23.92
N LEU A 258 -7.72 -4.94 22.69
CA LEU A 258 -7.96 -5.74 21.50
C LEU A 258 -6.63 -5.95 20.79
N ILE A 259 -6.22 -7.20 20.65
CA ILE A 259 -5.00 -7.61 19.96
C ILE A 259 -5.39 -8.05 18.55
N THR A 260 -4.82 -7.45 17.51
CA THR A 260 -5.28 -7.64 16.13
C THR A 260 -4.15 -7.61 15.11
N ASP A 261 -4.36 -8.22 13.94
CA ASP A 261 -3.44 -8.10 12.80
C ASP A 261 -3.99 -7.16 11.72
N LEU A 262 -3.42 -5.95 11.66
CA LEU A 262 -3.71 -4.94 10.63
C LEU A 262 -2.66 -4.92 9.51
N SER A 263 -1.66 -5.81 9.53
CA SER A 263 -0.52 -5.77 8.60
C SER A 263 -0.96 -5.89 7.13
N ALA A 264 -1.97 -6.73 6.85
CA ALA A 264 -2.47 -6.92 5.49
C ALA A 264 -3.33 -5.76 4.96
N SER A 265 -3.56 -4.70 5.75
CA SER A 265 -4.07 -3.41 5.25
C SER A 265 -3.03 -2.65 4.43
N LEU A 266 -1.75 -3.03 4.56
CA LEU A 266 -0.59 -2.40 3.91
C LEU A 266 -0.40 -0.92 4.28
N GLN A 267 -1.15 -0.42 5.27
CA GLN A 267 -1.05 0.97 5.67
C GLN A 267 0.18 1.21 6.56
N ASN A 268 0.78 2.38 6.42
CA ASN A 268 1.90 2.78 7.28
C ASN A 268 1.44 3.14 8.71
N GLY A 269 2.40 3.24 9.62
CA GLY A 269 2.12 3.52 11.02
C GLY A 269 1.39 4.84 11.27
N LEU A 270 1.54 5.85 10.41
CA LEU A 270 0.83 7.13 10.55
C LEU A 270 -0.67 6.96 10.31
N VAL A 271 -1.05 6.13 9.33
CA VAL A 271 -2.45 5.83 9.03
C VAL A 271 -3.04 4.91 10.11
N ILE A 272 -2.33 3.83 10.49
CA ILE A 272 -2.81 2.85 11.47
C ILE A 272 -2.99 3.49 12.86
N LYS A 273 -2.07 4.35 13.29
CA LYS A 273 -2.12 5.00 14.62
C LYS A 273 -3.01 6.23 14.70
N ASN A 274 -3.57 6.65 13.57
CA ASN A 274 -4.56 7.74 13.57
C ASN A 274 -5.90 7.23 14.08
N LEU A 275 -6.28 7.64 15.30
CA LEU A 275 -7.52 7.22 15.95
C LEU A 275 -8.77 7.58 15.15
N GLY A 276 -8.72 8.63 14.34
CA GLY A 276 -9.82 9.03 13.44
C GLY A 276 -10.14 8.01 12.34
N ASN A 277 -9.25 7.05 12.10
CA ASN A 277 -9.47 5.95 11.16
C ASN A 277 -10.23 4.76 11.76
N TYR A 278 -10.60 4.85 13.05
CA TYR A 278 -11.39 3.83 13.72
C TYR A 278 -12.82 4.32 13.96
N LYS A 279 -13.79 3.48 13.62
CA LYS A 279 -15.21 3.73 13.89
C LYS A 279 -15.74 2.65 14.79
N THR A 280 -16.56 3.03 15.77
CA THR A 280 -17.25 2.13 16.67
C THR A 280 -18.75 2.17 16.40
N SER A 281 -19.45 1.08 16.62
CA SER A 281 -20.93 1.02 16.50
C SER A 281 -21.62 1.98 17.46
N ASN A 282 -20.99 2.24 18.61
CA ASN A 282 -21.54 3.13 19.66
C ASN A 282 -20.47 4.15 20.11
N PRO A 283 -20.22 5.22 19.32
CA PRO A 283 -19.15 6.18 19.63
C PRO A 283 -19.42 7.03 20.89
N SER A 284 -20.65 7.05 21.41
CA SER A 284 -20.97 7.72 22.67
C SER A 284 -20.52 6.92 23.90
N GLN A 285 -20.32 5.62 23.77
CA GLN A 285 -19.95 4.73 24.86
C GLN A 285 -18.61 4.01 24.64
N ILE A 286 -18.16 3.86 23.40
CA ILE A 286 -16.90 3.19 23.05
C ILE A 286 -15.95 4.21 22.43
N ALA A 287 -14.84 4.48 23.13
CA ALA A 287 -13.81 5.43 22.70
C ALA A 287 -12.48 4.73 22.52
N ILE A 288 -11.90 4.80 21.33
CA ILE A 288 -10.52 4.33 21.07
C ILE A 288 -9.54 5.26 21.77
N VAL A 289 -8.64 4.71 22.57
CA VAL A 289 -7.68 5.45 23.39
C VAL A 289 -6.29 5.45 22.76
N SER A 290 -5.82 4.28 22.33
CA SER A 290 -4.50 4.17 21.69
C SER A 290 -4.43 3.00 20.73
N VAL A 291 -3.50 3.09 19.78
CA VAL A 291 -3.10 1.99 18.89
C VAL A 291 -1.58 1.88 18.91
N GLN A 292 -1.07 0.71 19.24
CA GLN A 292 0.36 0.46 19.43
C GLN A 292 0.82 -0.77 18.66
N ASP A 293 2.08 -0.74 18.18
CA ASP A 293 2.70 -1.88 17.51
C ASP A 293 3.02 -2.98 18.52
N ILE A 294 2.79 -4.24 18.15
CA ILE A 294 3.31 -5.39 18.84
C ILE A 294 4.74 -5.64 18.37
N LYS A 295 5.71 -5.49 19.28
CA LYS A 295 7.14 -5.67 18.99
C LYS A 295 7.66 -7.10 19.21
N ALA A 296 6.77 -8.05 19.54
CA ALA A 296 7.15 -9.43 19.81
C ALA A 296 7.50 -10.17 18.50
N PRO A 297 8.75 -10.64 18.31
CA PRO A 297 9.12 -11.43 17.15
C PRO A 297 8.25 -12.68 17.02
N GLY A 298 7.76 -12.98 15.81
CA GLY A 298 6.93 -14.16 15.55
C GLY A 298 5.45 -14.04 15.96
N SER A 299 5.03 -12.90 16.49
CA SER A 299 3.60 -12.67 16.77
C SER A 299 2.79 -12.77 15.48
N GLN A 300 1.66 -13.46 15.56
CA GLN A 300 0.65 -13.49 14.49
C GLN A 300 -0.16 -12.20 14.41
N TYR A 301 -0.09 -11.36 15.45
CA TYR A 301 -0.76 -10.07 15.54
C TYR A 301 0.25 -8.94 15.39
N SER A 302 -0.22 -7.80 14.88
CA SER A 302 0.61 -6.64 14.60
C SER A 302 0.38 -5.46 15.55
N HIS A 303 -0.83 -5.33 16.13
CA HIS A 303 -1.22 -4.16 16.92
C HIS A 303 -2.07 -4.51 18.13
N VAL A 304 -1.97 -3.63 19.15
CA VAL A 304 -2.91 -3.56 20.27
C VAL A 304 -3.72 -2.29 20.14
N ILE A 305 -5.05 -2.41 20.18
CA ILE A 305 -5.99 -1.30 20.23
C ILE A 305 -6.57 -1.22 21.63
N GLU A 306 -6.24 -0.16 22.38
CA GLU A 306 -6.83 0.13 23.67
C GLU A 306 -8.09 0.98 23.48
N PHE A 307 -9.19 0.57 24.09
CA PHE A 307 -10.43 1.35 24.09
C PHE A 307 -11.12 1.34 25.45
N GLU A 308 -11.88 2.38 25.74
CA GLU A 308 -12.73 2.48 26.92
C GLU A 308 -14.19 2.23 26.55
N VAL A 309 -14.89 1.48 27.38
CA VAL A 309 -16.36 1.27 27.28
C VAL A 309 -17.01 1.87 28.50
N SER A 310 -17.93 2.81 28.29
CA SER A 310 -18.76 3.44 29.34
C SER A 310 -20.13 2.71 29.44
N ASN A 311 -20.60 2.50 30.67
CA ASN A 311 -21.84 1.77 30.96
C ASN A 311 -21.95 0.43 30.17
N PRO A 312 -20.95 -0.43 30.27
CA PRO A 312 -20.87 -1.65 29.46
C PRO A 312 -22.05 -2.60 29.64
N GLU A 313 -22.76 -2.49 30.77
CA GLU A 313 -23.97 -3.26 31.07
C GLU A 313 -25.19 -2.91 30.21
N THR A 314 -25.12 -1.81 29.44
CA THR A 314 -26.20 -1.36 28.54
C THR A 314 -25.95 -1.75 27.09
N LEU A 315 -24.78 -2.31 26.80
CA LEU A 315 -24.36 -2.72 25.48
C LEU A 315 -24.53 -4.25 25.29
N SER A 316 -24.66 -4.68 24.05
CA SER A 316 -24.81 -6.10 23.69
C SER A 316 -23.79 -6.53 22.67
N GLU A 317 -24.06 -6.34 21.40
CA GLU A 317 -23.16 -6.62 20.30
C GLU A 317 -22.60 -5.30 19.74
N GLU A 318 -21.30 -5.23 19.67
CA GLU A 318 -20.57 -4.01 19.27
C GLU A 318 -19.50 -4.34 18.25
N ASN A 319 -19.08 -3.31 17.51
CA ASN A 319 -17.99 -3.48 16.55
C ASN A 319 -17.04 -2.29 16.53
N ILE A 320 -15.80 -2.58 16.09
CA ILE A 320 -14.77 -1.61 15.80
C ILE A 320 -14.30 -1.87 14.38
N SER A 321 -14.41 -0.85 13.51
CA SER A 321 -13.97 -0.91 12.13
C SER A 321 -12.70 -0.07 11.95
N PHE A 322 -11.74 -0.57 11.17
CA PHE A 322 -10.58 0.17 10.71
C PHE A 322 -10.80 0.58 9.25
N ALA A 323 -10.67 1.86 8.98
CA ALA A 323 -10.73 2.44 7.64
C ALA A 323 -9.44 3.20 7.32
N TYR A 324 -9.14 3.39 6.06
CA TYR A 324 -8.01 4.19 5.62
C TYR A 324 -8.46 5.26 4.61
N PRO A 325 -7.67 6.34 4.42
CA PRO A 325 -8.01 7.39 3.48
C PRO A 325 -8.20 6.84 2.06
N TYR A 326 -9.23 7.31 1.37
CA TYR A 326 -9.52 6.95 -0.02
C TYR A 326 -8.32 7.17 -0.95
N MET A 327 -7.56 8.26 -0.73
CA MET A 327 -6.35 8.58 -1.47
C MET A 327 -5.41 9.38 -0.58
N ALA A 328 -4.12 9.12 -0.69
CA ALA A 328 -3.10 9.86 0.04
C ALA A 328 -2.96 11.29 -0.51
N SER A 329 -2.87 12.29 0.38
CA SER A 329 -2.81 13.72 0.02
C SER A 329 -1.59 14.11 -0.84
N TRP A 330 -0.48 13.38 -0.71
CA TRP A 330 0.73 13.66 -1.48
C TRP A 330 0.54 13.49 -3.00
N VAL A 331 -0.41 12.66 -3.43
CA VAL A 331 -0.63 12.35 -4.86
C VAL A 331 -1.05 13.60 -5.65
N GLU A 332 -1.90 14.44 -5.05
CA GLU A 332 -2.29 15.71 -5.66
C GLU A 332 -1.11 16.69 -5.73
N ALA A 333 -0.31 16.76 -4.66
CA ALA A 333 0.86 17.63 -4.60
C ALA A 333 1.96 17.21 -5.59
N ALA A 334 2.14 15.89 -5.82
CA ALA A 334 3.13 15.33 -6.75
C ALA A 334 2.66 15.37 -8.22
N ASN A 335 1.40 15.76 -8.49
CA ASN A 335 0.86 15.74 -9.84
C ASN A 335 1.20 17.01 -10.63
N ASP A 336 1.62 16.82 -11.88
CA ASP A 336 1.58 17.84 -12.92
C ASP A 336 0.44 17.54 -13.87
N SER A 337 -0.49 18.48 -14.03
CA SER A 337 -1.63 18.39 -14.97
C SER A 337 -1.39 19.15 -16.27
N THR A 338 -0.24 19.80 -16.41
CA THR A 338 0.05 20.72 -17.51
C THR A 338 0.93 20.11 -18.61
N GLY A 339 1.72 19.09 -18.26
CA GLY A 339 2.72 18.51 -19.16
C GLY A 339 3.84 19.50 -19.49
N THR A 340 4.15 20.42 -18.54
CA THR A 340 5.26 21.38 -18.65
C THR A 340 6.23 21.23 -17.49
N ILE A 341 7.52 21.20 -17.80
CA ILE A 341 8.55 20.91 -16.78
C ILE A 341 8.99 22.13 -15.99
N ASP A 342 8.82 23.36 -16.50
CA ASP A 342 9.51 24.55 -16.00
C ASP A 342 9.28 24.84 -14.49
N ASN A 343 8.06 24.62 -14.01
CA ASN A 343 7.71 24.78 -12.60
C ASN A 343 7.30 23.45 -11.93
N ASN A 344 7.59 22.31 -12.56
CA ASN A 344 7.11 20.99 -12.15
C ASN A 344 8.23 19.94 -12.15
N ILE A 345 9.47 20.36 -11.85
CA ILE A 345 10.66 19.48 -11.85
C ILE A 345 10.48 18.32 -10.85
N ASP A 346 9.86 18.58 -9.72
CA ASP A 346 9.59 17.65 -8.63
C ASP A 346 8.25 16.90 -8.78
N LYS A 347 7.53 17.14 -9.88
CA LYS A 347 6.22 16.54 -10.14
C LYS A 347 6.26 15.56 -11.30
N THR A 348 5.24 14.73 -11.35
CA THR A 348 5.04 13.71 -12.39
C THR A 348 3.74 13.99 -13.15
N THR A 349 3.85 14.08 -14.47
CA THR A 349 2.70 14.36 -15.31
C THR A 349 1.71 13.20 -15.26
N GLY A 350 0.49 13.47 -14.73
CA GLY A 350 -0.62 12.55 -14.72
C GLY A 350 -0.60 11.46 -13.65
N ILE A 351 0.32 11.49 -12.70
CA ILE A 351 0.35 10.50 -11.59
C ILE A 351 -0.98 10.43 -10.83
N LEU A 352 -1.67 11.57 -10.70
CA LEU A 352 -3.00 11.62 -10.08
C LEU A 352 -3.99 10.70 -10.79
N SER A 353 -4.00 10.65 -12.12
CA SER A 353 -4.92 9.81 -12.89
C SER A 353 -4.66 8.33 -12.71
N LEU A 354 -3.37 7.93 -12.60
CA LEU A 354 -2.97 6.55 -12.33
C LEU A 354 -3.45 6.12 -10.93
N VAL A 355 -3.04 6.89 -9.91
CA VAL A 355 -3.33 6.54 -8.52
C VAL A 355 -4.82 6.66 -8.21
N LYS A 356 -5.51 7.66 -8.78
CA LYS A 356 -6.97 7.82 -8.63
C LYS A 356 -7.74 6.68 -9.30
N GLY A 357 -7.25 6.17 -10.44
CA GLY A 357 -7.81 4.97 -11.06
C GLY A 357 -7.76 3.76 -10.14
N VAL A 358 -6.61 3.54 -9.47
CA VAL A 358 -6.48 2.50 -8.42
C VAL A 358 -7.42 2.77 -7.26
N ALA A 359 -7.40 3.98 -6.70
CA ALA A 359 -8.27 4.35 -5.59
C ALA A 359 -9.76 4.12 -5.87
N GLU A 360 -10.21 4.42 -7.11
CA GLU A 360 -11.58 4.15 -7.56
C GLU A 360 -11.90 2.65 -7.63
N ALA A 361 -10.94 1.79 -7.97
CA ALA A 361 -11.12 0.34 -7.93
C ALA A 361 -11.28 -0.17 -6.49
N TYR A 362 -10.57 0.43 -5.54
CA TYR A 362 -10.64 0.07 -4.12
C TYR A 362 -11.67 0.87 -3.30
N LYS A 363 -12.49 1.69 -3.93
CA LYS A 363 -13.44 2.59 -3.24
C LYS A 363 -14.34 1.87 -2.23
N ASN A 364 -14.80 0.68 -2.56
CA ASN A 364 -15.66 -0.12 -1.68
C ASN A 364 -14.87 -0.88 -0.59
N HIS A 365 -13.55 -0.79 -0.58
CA HIS A 365 -12.65 -1.47 0.35
C HIS A 365 -11.99 -0.54 1.38
N THR A 366 -12.34 0.75 1.40
CA THR A 366 -11.77 1.73 2.34
C THR A 366 -12.12 1.45 3.81
N ASN A 367 -13.21 0.73 4.08
CA ASN A 367 -13.38 0.02 5.33
C ASN A 367 -12.64 -1.33 5.22
N TYR A 368 -11.39 -1.35 5.70
CA TYR A 368 -10.53 -2.52 5.55
C TYR A 368 -11.09 -3.76 6.24
N GLY A 369 -11.62 -3.59 7.46
CA GLY A 369 -12.23 -4.70 8.19
C GLY A 369 -12.89 -4.26 9.48
N THR A 370 -13.67 -5.17 10.06
CA THR A 370 -14.46 -4.95 11.27
C THR A 370 -14.23 -6.09 12.24
N VAL A 371 -14.02 -5.75 13.49
CA VAL A 371 -14.00 -6.65 14.64
C VAL A 371 -15.35 -6.56 15.32
N THR A 372 -16.02 -7.70 15.55
CA THR A 372 -17.31 -7.78 16.24
C THR A 372 -17.17 -8.58 17.54
N PHE A 373 -17.79 -8.11 18.62
CA PHE A 373 -17.76 -8.73 19.93
C PHE A 373 -19.04 -8.44 20.73
N SER A 374 -19.34 -9.30 21.68
CA SER A 374 -20.51 -9.15 22.56
C SER A 374 -20.09 -8.84 24.00
N LEU A 375 -20.88 -8.01 24.67
CA LEU A 375 -20.73 -7.69 26.10
C LEU A 375 -21.91 -8.34 26.90
N LYS A 376 -21.58 -9.17 27.87
CA LYS A 376 -22.57 -9.87 28.72
C LYS A 376 -22.34 -9.58 30.18
N ASN A 377 -23.43 -9.33 30.91
CA ASN A 377 -23.41 -9.28 32.37
C ASN A 377 -23.12 -10.69 32.91
N LYS A 378 -22.17 -10.77 33.87
CA LYS A 378 -21.78 -12.03 34.51
C LYS A 378 -22.19 -12.04 35.99
#